data_e5192f7abb3d19a91324f2865aa41949
#
_entry.id   e5192f7abb3d19a91324f2865aa41949
#
_cell.length_a   1.000
_cell.length_b   1.000
_cell.length_c   1.000
_cell.angle_alpha   90.00
_cell.angle_beta   90.00
_cell.angle_gamma   90.00
#
_symmetry.space_group_name_H-M   'P 1'
#
loop_
_entity.id
_entity.type
_entity.pdbx_description
1 polymer ?
#
loop_
_entity_poly.entity_id
_entity_poly.type
_entity_poly.pdbx_seq_one_letter_code
_entity_poly.pdbx_strand_id
1 'polypeptide(L)'
;MKSTPLFFAVMSLFIAVTNAGAQEQLEAYRKQIDSLDQRIVELIQQRARVVEEVGNIKREAHLPVTVPAREQQVIQRVQELAAEGPLPAEAVGRIYQKLVEEMRNWEAKLDATR
;
A
#
# COMPACT_ATOMS: atom_id res chain seq x y z
N MET A 1 8.51 -11.92 55.32
CA MET A 1 7.61 -12.91 54.76
C MET A 1 6.23 -12.38 54.35
N LYS A 2 5.68 -11.41 55.10
CA LYS A 2 4.33 -10.86 54.81
C LYS A 2 4.27 -9.91 53.60
N SER A 3 5.42 -9.46 53.09
CA SER A 3 5.50 -8.55 51.93
C SER A 3 5.36 -9.24 50.58
N THR A 4 5.56 -10.55 50.49
CA THR A 4 5.58 -11.32 49.26
C THR A 4 4.23 -11.27 48.49
N PRO A 5 3.05 -11.49 49.15
CA PRO A 5 1.77 -11.42 48.45
C PRO A 5 1.43 -10.04 47.86
N LEU A 6 1.83 -8.97 48.58
CA LEU A 6 1.63 -7.60 48.12
C LEU A 6 2.48 -7.30 46.88
N PHE A 7 3.69 -7.83 46.86
CA PHE A 7 4.59 -7.67 45.72
C PHE A 7 4.02 -8.31 44.45
N PHE A 8 3.51 -9.53 44.57
CA PHE A 8 2.88 -10.22 43.41
C PHE A 8 1.62 -9.48 42.94
N ALA A 9 0.80 -8.95 43.82
CA ALA A 9 -0.38 -8.18 43.45
C ALA A 9 -0.03 -6.93 42.65
N VAL A 10 1.03 -6.21 43.09
CA VAL A 10 1.52 -5.02 42.39
C VAL A 10 2.04 -5.37 40.98
N MET A 11 2.75 -6.47 40.83
CA MET A 11 3.23 -6.95 39.54
C MET A 11 2.09 -7.28 38.59
N SER A 12 1.03 -7.95 39.06
CA SER A 12 -0.13 -8.24 38.25
C SER A 12 -0.82 -6.97 37.76
N LEU A 13 -1.00 -6.00 38.62
CA LEU A 13 -1.60 -4.73 38.27
C LEU A 13 -0.78 -3.98 37.22
N PHE A 14 0.54 -3.97 37.34
CA PHE A 14 1.44 -3.33 36.41
C PHE A 14 1.35 -3.96 35.02
N ILE A 15 1.33 -5.29 34.91
CA ILE A 15 1.17 -6.02 33.66
C ILE A 15 -0.16 -5.67 32.99
N ALA A 16 -1.26 -5.61 33.74
CA ALA A 16 -2.58 -5.26 33.21
C ALA A 16 -2.60 -3.83 32.64
N VAL A 17 -2.00 -2.87 33.33
CA VAL A 17 -1.88 -1.47 32.87
C VAL A 17 -1.04 -1.41 31.59
N THR A 18 0.08 -2.14 31.51
CA THR A 18 0.95 -2.20 30.33
C THR A 18 0.21 -2.76 29.12
N ASN A 19 -0.58 -3.85 29.28
CA ASN A 19 -1.37 -4.44 28.21
C ASN A 19 -2.47 -3.49 27.73
N ALA A 20 -3.16 -2.81 28.61
CA ALA A 20 -4.17 -1.80 28.26
C ALA A 20 -3.53 -0.65 27.49
N GLY A 21 -2.36 -0.15 27.94
CA GLY A 21 -1.62 0.89 27.24
C GLY A 21 -1.17 0.46 25.85
N ALA A 22 -0.71 -0.79 25.70
CA ALA A 22 -0.33 -1.36 24.41
C ALA A 22 -1.51 -1.43 23.45
N GLN A 23 -2.70 -1.83 23.93
CA GLN A 23 -3.90 -1.88 23.10
C GLN A 23 -4.32 -0.50 22.60
N GLU A 24 -4.27 0.51 23.47
CA GLU A 24 -4.54 1.90 23.09
C GLU A 24 -3.57 2.40 22.02
N GLN A 25 -2.28 2.11 22.16
CA GLN A 25 -1.26 2.49 21.18
C GLN A 25 -1.49 1.80 19.83
N LEU A 26 -1.80 0.50 19.85
CA LEU A 26 -2.11 -0.26 18.64
C LEU A 26 -3.32 0.33 17.92
N GLU A 27 -4.37 0.68 18.66
CA GLU A 27 -5.57 1.26 18.08
C GLU A 27 -5.26 2.61 17.41
N ALA A 28 -4.45 3.44 18.03
CA ALA A 28 -4.04 4.73 17.45
C ALA A 28 -3.27 4.54 16.13
N TYR A 29 -2.36 3.58 16.08
CA TYR A 29 -1.61 3.29 14.86
C TYR A 29 -2.48 2.64 13.77
N ARG A 30 -3.43 1.80 14.14
CA ARG A 30 -4.40 1.23 13.21
C ARG A 30 -5.23 2.31 12.53
N LYS A 31 -5.64 3.34 13.26
CA LYS A 31 -6.33 4.49 12.67
C LYS A 31 -5.45 5.25 11.68
N GLN A 32 -4.15 5.39 11.97
CA GLN A 32 -3.21 5.99 11.03
C GLN A 32 -3.08 5.15 9.76
N ILE A 33 -3.00 3.83 9.89
CA ILE A 33 -2.96 2.91 8.75
C ILE A 33 -4.23 3.04 7.91
N ASP A 34 -5.41 3.06 8.55
CA ASP A 34 -6.69 3.20 7.84
C ASP A 34 -6.74 4.51 7.04
N SER A 35 -6.24 5.59 7.60
CA SER A 35 -6.16 6.88 6.90
C SER A 35 -5.21 6.83 5.71
N LEU A 36 -4.07 6.17 5.85
CA LEU A 36 -3.13 5.97 4.76
C LEU A 36 -3.72 5.08 3.66
N ASP A 37 -4.42 4.02 4.04
CA ASP A 37 -5.10 3.13 3.09
C ASP A 37 -6.13 3.90 2.26
N GLN A 38 -6.89 4.78 2.89
CA GLN A 38 -7.85 5.62 2.18
C GLN A 38 -7.14 6.47 1.11
N ARG A 39 -6.04 7.11 1.47
CA ARG A 39 -5.24 7.92 0.54
C ARG A 39 -4.63 7.09 -0.58
N ILE A 40 -4.15 5.91 -0.26
CA ILE A 40 -3.59 4.98 -1.26
C ILE A 40 -4.66 4.59 -2.27
N VAL A 41 -5.85 4.21 -1.81
CA VAL A 41 -6.97 3.84 -2.70
C VAL A 41 -7.37 5.02 -3.58
N GLU A 42 -7.48 6.23 -3.02
CA GLU A 42 -7.79 7.44 -3.78
C GLU A 42 -6.76 7.69 -4.88
N LEU A 43 -5.46 7.53 -4.58
CA LEU A 43 -4.37 7.70 -5.54
C LEU A 43 -4.38 6.61 -6.62
N ILE A 44 -4.67 5.38 -6.25
CA ILE A 44 -4.82 4.28 -7.21
C ILE A 44 -5.97 4.61 -8.19
N GLN A 45 -7.09 5.10 -7.69
CA GLN A 45 -8.22 5.46 -8.55
C GLN A 45 -7.91 6.68 -9.43
N GLN A 46 -7.18 7.66 -8.94
CA GLN A 46 -6.70 8.76 -9.77
C GLN A 46 -5.79 8.27 -10.89
N ARG A 47 -4.88 7.36 -10.57
CA ARG A 47 -4.00 6.75 -11.56
C ARG A 47 -4.80 6.00 -12.63
N ALA A 48 -5.83 5.27 -12.22
CA ALA A 48 -6.71 4.54 -13.14
C ALA A 48 -7.41 5.51 -14.13
N ARG A 49 -7.86 6.67 -13.66
CA ARG A 49 -8.46 7.68 -14.55
C ARG A 49 -7.47 8.20 -15.59
N VAL A 50 -6.21 8.41 -15.18
CA VAL A 50 -5.16 8.80 -16.13
C VAL A 50 -4.87 7.69 -17.13
N VAL A 51 -4.85 6.43 -16.68
CA VAL A 51 -4.69 5.26 -17.55
C VAL A 51 -5.81 5.19 -18.59
N GLU A 52 -7.05 5.51 -18.23
CA GLU A 52 -8.16 5.60 -19.19
C GLU A 52 -7.86 6.61 -20.31
N GLU A 53 -7.36 7.79 -19.95
CA GLU A 53 -6.99 8.80 -20.96
C GLU A 53 -5.83 8.35 -21.83
N VAL A 54 -4.83 7.71 -21.25
CA VAL A 54 -3.73 7.09 -22.01
C VAL A 54 -4.26 6.04 -22.98
N GLY A 55 -5.19 5.21 -22.53
CA GLY A 55 -5.85 4.20 -23.37
C GLY A 55 -6.62 4.82 -24.53
N ASN A 56 -7.31 5.94 -24.31
CA ASN A 56 -8.00 6.67 -25.37
C ASN A 56 -7.03 7.15 -26.46
N ILE A 57 -5.89 7.72 -26.04
CA ILE A 57 -4.85 8.18 -26.97
C ILE A 57 -4.27 7.03 -27.78
N LYS A 58 -3.95 5.91 -27.14
CA LYS A 58 -3.41 4.74 -27.79
C LYS A 58 -4.38 4.19 -28.84
N ARG A 59 -5.66 4.11 -28.50
CA ARG A 59 -6.68 3.62 -29.42
C ARG A 59 -6.81 4.53 -30.63
N GLU A 60 -6.90 5.84 -30.44
CA GLU A 60 -7.02 6.81 -31.53
C GLU A 60 -5.79 6.78 -32.44
N ALA A 61 -4.61 6.59 -31.88
CA ALA A 61 -3.35 6.54 -32.61
C ALA A 61 -2.98 5.13 -33.11
N HIS A 62 -3.81 4.12 -32.86
CA HIS A 62 -3.57 2.71 -33.19
C HIS A 62 -2.27 2.17 -32.57
N LEU A 63 -2.00 2.55 -31.31
CA LEU A 63 -0.85 2.09 -30.54
C LEU A 63 -1.24 0.89 -29.67
N PRO A 64 -0.30 -0.01 -29.35
CA PRO A 64 -0.60 -1.17 -28.51
C PRO A 64 -0.88 -0.77 -27.08
N VAL A 65 -1.79 -1.48 -26.41
CA VAL A 65 -2.11 -1.30 -24.99
C VAL A 65 -0.91 -1.65 -24.12
N THR A 66 -0.28 -2.79 -24.38
CA THR A 66 0.85 -3.29 -23.62
C THR A 66 2.15 -2.72 -24.16
N VAL A 67 2.90 -2.03 -23.31
CA VAL A 67 4.22 -1.46 -23.64
C VAL A 67 5.22 -1.95 -22.57
N PRO A 68 5.84 -3.14 -22.76
CA PRO A 68 6.70 -3.75 -21.74
C PRO A 68 7.86 -2.87 -21.28
N ALA A 69 8.48 -2.13 -22.19
CA ALA A 69 9.56 -1.21 -21.85
C ALA A 69 9.11 -0.13 -20.87
N ARG A 70 7.90 0.40 -21.04
CA ARG A 70 7.34 1.39 -20.13
C ARG A 70 7.01 0.79 -18.78
N GLU A 71 6.46 -0.42 -18.75
CA GLU A 71 6.13 -1.13 -17.51
C GLU A 71 7.41 -1.37 -16.68
N GLN A 72 8.48 -1.81 -17.31
CA GLN A 72 9.78 -2.00 -16.65
C GLN A 72 10.34 -0.67 -16.11
N GLN A 73 10.23 0.39 -16.88
CA GLN A 73 10.66 1.72 -16.47
C GLN A 73 9.92 2.20 -15.23
N VAL A 74 8.61 1.96 -15.15
CA VAL A 74 7.80 2.32 -13.97
C VAL A 74 8.26 1.55 -12.74
N ILE A 75 8.47 0.23 -12.87
CA ILE A 75 8.94 -0.61 -11.77
C ILE A 75 10.30 -0.13 -11.26
N GLN A 76 11.23 0.11 -12.16
CA GLN A 76 12.57 0.59 -11.81
C GLN A 76 12.50 1.93 -11.08
N ARG A 77 11.68 2.85 -11.58
CA ARG A 77 11.52 4.17 -10.97
C ARG A 77 10.97 4.08 -9.54
N VAL A 78 9.94 3.25 -9.31
CA VAL A 78 9.36 3.14 -7.96
C VAL A 78 10.33 2.48 -6.99
N GLN A 79 11.17 1.57 -7.46
CA GLN A 79 12.23 0.98 -6.63
C GLN A 79 13.25 2.05 -6.21
N GLU A 80 13.64 2.93 -7.13
CA GLU A 80 14.51 4.07 -6.83
C GLU A 80 13.87 5.02 -5.80
N LEU A 81 12.58 5.33 -5.97
CA LEU A 81 11.84 6.16 -5.03
C LEU A 81 11.72 5.52 -3.64
N ALA A 82 11.71 4.21 -3.57
CA ALA A 82 11.58 3.45 -2.33
C ALA A 82 12.90 3.25 -1.59
N ALA A 83 14.03 3.65 -2.17
CA ALA A 83 15.37 3.30 -1.67
C ALA A 83 15.63 3.74 -0.22
N GLU A 84 15.03 4.84 0.22
CA GLU A 84 15.26 5.42 1.54
C GLU A 84 14.18 5.06 2.58
N GLY A 85 13.17 4.31 2.19
CA GLY A 85 12.11 3.92 3.11
C GLY A 85 12.40 2.63 3.86
N PRO A 86 11.62 2.32 4.91
CA PRO A 86 11.78 1.08 5.67
C PRO A 86 11.33 -0.17 4.92
N LEU A 87 10.37 -0.05 3.98
CA LEU A 87 9.94 -1.16 3.17
C LEU A 87 10.94 -1.35 2.03
N PRO A 88 11.51 -2.56 1.85
CA PRO A 88 12.53 -2.79 0.81
C PRO A 88 12.04 -2.43 -0.59
N ALA A 89 12.94 -1.90 -1.42
CA ALA A 89 12.65 -1.52 -2.80
C ALA A 89 12.06 -2.68 -3.62
N GLU A 90 12.55 -3.90 -3.42
CA GLU A 90 12.02 -5.09 -4.08
C GLU A 90 10.56 -5.37 -3.72
N ALA A 91 10.19 -5.14 -2.46
CA ALA A 91 8.80 -5.28 -2.01
C ALA A 91 7.90 -4.25 -2.68
N VAL A 92 8.34 -2.99 -2.75
CA VAL A 92 7.61 -1.93 -3.47
C VAL A 92 7.49 -2.28 -4.95
N GLY A 93 8.55 -2.80 -5.55
CA GLY A 93 8.55 -3.28 -6.93
C GLY A 93 7.49 -4.35 -7.19
N ARG A 94 7.36 -5.33 -6.30
CA ARG A 94 6.33 -6.39 -6.43
C ARG A 94 4.91 -5.82 -6.32
N ILE A 95 4.68 -4.88 -5.43
CA ILE A 95 3.39 -4.20 -5.30
C ILE A 95 3.05 -3.49 -6.61
N TYR A 96 4.00 -2.75 -7.16
CA TYR A 96 3.81 -2.03 -8.41
C TYR A 96 3.68 -2.93 -9.63
N GLN A 97 4.35 -4.07 -9.65
CA GLN A 97 4.13 -5.08 -10.70
C GLN A 97 2.66 -5.49 -10.75
N LYS A 98 2.06 -5.74 -9.59
CA LYS A 98 0.64 -6.10 -9.51
C LYS A 98 -0.26 -4.92 -9.89
N LEU A 99 0.06 -3.73 -9.44
CA LEU A 99 -0.67 -2.51 -9.78
C LEU A 99 -0.66 -2.27 -11.29
N VAL A 100 0.50 -2.35 -11.93
CA VAL A 100 0.67 -2.17 -13.38
C VAL A 100 -0.09 -3.24 -14.16
N GLU A 101 -0.03 -4.50 -13.70
CA GLU A 101 -0.79 -5.60 -14.30
C GLU A 101 -2.29 -5.33 -14.26
N GLU A 102 -2.82 -4.94 -13.12
CA GLU A 102 -4.25 -4.63 -12.97
C GLU A 102 -4.66 -3.44 -13.82
N MET A 103 -3.82 -2.41 -13.90
CA MET A 103 -4.07 -1.24 -14.75
C MET A 103 -4.06 -1.60 -16.25
N ARG A 104 -3.13 -2.45 -16.67
CA ARG A 104 -3.06 -2.96 -18.03
C ARG A 104 -4.32 -3.77 -18.38
N ASN A 105 -4.76 -4.63 -17.48
CA ASN A 105 -5.97 -5.41 -17.68
C ASN A 105 -7.21 -4.51 -17.75
N TRP A 106 -7.26 -3.47 -16.95
CA TRP A 106 -8.31 -2.46 -16.97
C TRP A 106 -8.34 -1.72 -18.31
N GLU A 107 -7.19 -1.25 -18.78
CA GLU A 107 -7.03 -0.57 -20.05
C GLU A 107 -7.46 -1.47 -21.22
N ALA A 108 -7.04 -2.72 -21.23
CA ALA A 108 -7.42 -3.70 -22.25
C ALA A 108 -8.93 -3.98 -22.25
N LYS A 109 -9.54 -4.07 -21.08
CA LYS A 109 -10.99 -4.26 -20.93
C LYS A 109 -11.77 -3.08 -21.50
N LEU A 110 -11.33 -1.86 -21.24
CA LEU A 110 -11.95 -0.66 -21.81
C LEU A 110 -11.84 -0.63 -23.32
N ASP A 111 -10.68 -1.00 -23.85
CA ASP A 111 -10.46 -1.07 -25.30
C ASP A 111 -11.40 -2.08 -25.96
N ALA A 112 -11.59 -3.24 -25.35
CA ALA A 112 -12.47 -4.30 -25.88
C ALA A 112 -13.96 -3.91 -25.89
N THR A 113 -14.39 -2.99 -24.99
CA THR A 113 -15.80 -2.56 -24.88
C THR A 113 -16.15 -1.37 -25.75
N ARG A 114 -15.19 -0.77 -26.42
CA ARG A 114 -15.35 0.40 -27.29
C ARG A 114 -15.17 0.04 -28.74
#